data_69905fce0707b7d2e94f3e437c169e91
#
_entry.id   69905fce0707b7d2e94f3e437c169e91
#
_cell.length_a   1.000
_cell.length_b   1.000
_cell.length_c   1.000
_cell.angle_alpha   90.00
_cell.angle_beta   90.00
_cell.angle_gamma   90.00
#
_symmetry.space_group_name_H-M   'P 1'
#
loop_
_entity.id
_entity.type
_entity.pdbx_description
1 polymer ?
#
loop_
_entity_poly.entity_id
_entity_poly.type
_entity_poly.pdbx_seq_one_letter_code
_entity_poly.pdbx_strand_id
1 'polypeptide(L)'
;MALACIRRLESMEDDTLIAAIATQPSDAAKQVCLYAMMRQYRLVWDFMLTVVGDKYRKLDSSFSKMDLNVFFMRLQEQDDWVATWSDSTITKVRQVLTKMLVENEYLDSTDADHLNPVLISPLLENAIREDGQEIVLPAFNCLT
;
A
#
# COMPACT_ATOMS: atom_id res chain seq x y z
N MET A 1 7.52 8.26 -13.06
CA MET A 1 7.09 8.01 -11.66
C MET A 1 6.46 9.25 -11.02
N ALA A 2 7.13 10.40 -11.04
CA ALA A 2 6.61 11.60 -10.40
C ALA A 2 5.25 12.05 -10.97
N LEU A 3 5.08 12.02 -12.29
CA LEU A 3 3.83 12.46 -12.92
C LEU A 3 2.65 11.55 -12.54
N ALA A 4 2.88 10.23 -12.51
CA ALA A 4 1.83 9.28 -12.10
C ALA A 4 1.43 9.48 -10.63
N CYS A 5 2.41 9.80 -9.76
CA CYS A 5 2.16 10.10 -8.36
C CYS A 5 1.31 11.36 -8.21
N ILE A 6 1.61 12.41 -8.96
CA ILE A 6 0.86 13.67 -8.94
C ILE A 6 -0.59 13.45 -9.34
N ARG A 7 -0.84 12.66 -10.39
CA ARG A 7 -2.21 12.32 -10.81
C ARG A 7 -2.99 11.60 -9.75
N ARG A 8 -2.33 10.70 -9.00
CA ARG A 8 -2.96 9.98 -7.89
C ARG A 8 -3.30 10.90 -6.74
N LEU A 9 -2.45 11.89 -6.48
CA LEU A 9 -2.70 12.88 -5.44
C LEU A 9 -3.89 13.78 -5.77
N GLU A 10 -4.06 14.14 -7.03
CA GLU A 10 -5.21 14.93 -7.46
C GLU A 10 -6.53 14.25 -7.13
N SER A 11 -6.56 12.90 -7.15
CA SER A 11 -7.76 12.15 -6.81
C SER A 11 -8.16 12.27 -5.33
N MET A 12 -7.26 12.74 -4.48
CA MET A 12 -7.51 12.92 -3.04
C MET A 12 -8.10 14.27 -2.68
N GLU A 13 -8.01 15.23 -3.59
CA GLU A 13 -8.49 16.60 -3.39
C GLU A 13 -7.93 17.27 -2.12
N ASP A 14 -6.69 16.89 -1.74
CA ASP A 14 -6.05 17.40 -0.53
C ASP A 14 -4.78 18.17 -0.88
N ASP A 15 -4.89 19.52 -0.89
CA ASP A 15 -3.78 20.41 -1.20
C ASP A 15 -2.64 20.30 -0.19
N THR A 16 -2.93 19.93 1.06
CA THR A 16 -1.91 19.76 2.09
C THR A 16 -0.96 18.61 1.72
N LEU A 17 -1.52 17.48 1.25
CA LEU A 17 -0.71 16.35 0.82
C LEU A 17 0.09 16.64 -0.44
N ILE A 18 -0.50 17.40 -1.39
CA ILE A 18 0.20 17.82 -2.60
C ILE A 18 1.40 18.70 -2.23
N ALA A 19 1.20 19.66 -1.31
CA ALA A 19 2.28 20.50 -0.82
C ALA A 19 3.37 19.70 -0.10
N ALA A 20 3.01 18.62 0.60
CA ALA A 20 3.95 17.79 1.32
C ALA A 20 5.01 17.16 0.40
N ILE A 21 4.64 16.77 -0.82
CA ILE A 21 5.57 16.18 -1.79
C ILE A 21 6.66 17.17 -2.17
N ALA A 22 6.33 18.47 -2.24
CA ALA A 22 7.30 19.51 -2.61
C ALA A 22 8.24 19.88 -1.47
N THR A 23 7.83 19.67 -0.20
CA THR A 23 8.53 20.24 0.96
C THR A 23 9.07 19.18 1.94
N GLN A 24 8.57 17.95 1.90
CA GLN A 24 8.94 16.90 2.85
C GLN A 24 10.08 16.00 2.33
N PRO A 25 10.78 15.28 3.23
CA PRO A 25 11.76 14.28 2.80
C PRO A 25 11.17 13.24 1.86
N SER A 26 12.03 12.62 1.04
CA SER A 26 11.60 11.64 0.04
C SER A 26 10.78 10.47 0.62
N ASP A 27 11.09 10.04 1.85
CA ASP A 27 10.36 8.94 2.50
C ASP A 27 8.91 9.32 2.78
N ALA A 28 8.68 10.54 3.26
CA ALA A 28 7.32 11.03 3.49
C ALA A 28 6.57 11.17 2.17
N ALA A 29 7.23 11.66 1.12
CA ALA A 29 6.61 11.76 -0.20
C ALA A 29 6.21 10.39 -0.75
N LYS A 30 7.05 9.37 -0.58
CA LYS A 30 6.73 7.99 -0.98
C LYS A 30 5.50 7.47 -0.26
N GLN A 31 5.39 7.72 1.05
CA GLN A 31 4.22 7.30 1.83
C GLN A 31 2.94 7.98 1.35
N VAL A 32 3.00 9.26 1.05
CA VAL A 32 1.86 10.01 0.52
C VAL A 32 1.43 9.43 -0.83
N CYS A 33 2.39 9.12 -1.71
CA CYS A 33 2.10 8.49 -3.00
C CYS A 33 1.46 7.12 -2.83
N LEU A 34 1.94 6.31 -1.87
CA LEU A 34 1.35 5.01 -1.59
C LEU A 34 -0.10 5.14 -1.12
N TYR A 35 -0.37 6.08 -0.22
CA TYR A 35 -1.74 6.35 0.22
C TYR A 35 -2.63 6.78 -0.94
N ALA A 36 -2.12 7.63 -1.83
CA ALA A 36 -2.85 8.05 -3.02
C ALA A 36 -3.17 6.85 -3.93
N MET A 37 -2.23 5.92 -4.10
CA MET A 37 -2.47 4.69 -4.85
C MET A 37 -3.56 3.84 -4.20
N MET A 38 -3.55 3.73 -2.88
CA MET A 38 -4.58 2.99 -2.14
C MET A 38 -5.96 3.60 -2.37
N ARG A 39 -6.05 4.92 -2.39
CA ARG A 39 -7.32 5.63 -2.62
C ARG A 39 -7.81 5.48 -4.06
N GLN A 40 -6.91 5.39 -5.02
CA GLN A 40 -7.26 5.29 -6.43
C GLN A 40 -7.56 3.86 -6.88
N TYR A 41 -6.82 2.87 -6.36
CA TYR A 41 -6.93 1.48 -6.77
C TYR A 41 -7.40 0.61 -5.61
N ARG A 42 -8.60 0.08 -5.74
CA ARG A 42 -9.19 -0.77 -4.70
C ARG A 42 -8.35 -2.01 -4.41
N LEU A 43 -7.72 -2.58 -5.42
CA LEU A 43 -6.84 -3.74 -5.24
C LEU A 43 -5.67 -3.41 -4.30
N VAL A 44 -5.05 -2.24 -4.47
CA VAL A 44 -3.96 -1.79 -3.61
C VAL A 44 -4.47 -1.53 -2.19
N TRP A 45 -5.63 -0.89 -2.07
CA TRP A 45 -6.29 -0.66 -0.78
C TRP A 45 -6.52 -1.97 -0.03
N ASP A 46 -7.16 -2.95 -0.70
CA ASP A 46 -7.47 -4.25 -0.10
C ASP A 46 -6.19 -4.99 0.29
N PHE A 47 -5.17 -4.98 -0.56
CA PHE A 47 -3.90 -5.64 -0.28
C PHE A 47 -3.23 -5.04 0.96
N MET A 48 -3.12 -3.72 1.03
CA MET A 48 -2.47 -3.04 2.15
C MET A 48 -3.23 -3.26 3.46
N LEU A 49 -4.56 -3.29 3.43
CA LEU A 49 -5.38 -3.49 4.61
C LEU A 49 -5.40 -4.94 5.08
N THR A 50 -5.61 -5.89 4.15
CA THR A 50 -5.86 -7.29 4.52
C THR A 50 -4.60 -8.11 4.66
N VAL A 51 -3.51 -7.73 4.00
CA VAL A 51 -2.23 -8.44 4.09
C VAL A 51 -1.25 -7.68 4.98
N VAL A 52 -0.85 -6.49 4.56
CA VAL A 52 0.21 -5.73 5.25
C VAL A 52 -0.27 -5.24 6.62
N GLY A 53 -1.41 -4.60 6.68
CA GLY A 53 -1.97 -4.08 7.93
C GLY A 53 -2.27 -5.19 8.93
N ASP A 54 -2.81 -6.30 8.46
CA ASP A 54 -3.11 -7.45 9.32
C ASP A 54 -1.84 -8.03 9.93
N LYS A 55 -0.75 -8.13 9.16
CA LYS A 55 0.53 -8.61 9.67
C LYS A 55 1.10 -7.71 10.75
N TYR A 56 1.04 -6.41 10.59
CA TYR A 56 1.51 -5.49 11.62
C TYR A 56 0.65 -5.58 12.89
N ARG A 57 -0.66 -5.73 12.77
CA ARG A 57 -1.55 -5.91 13.93
C ARG A 57 -1.21 -7.15 14.72
N LYS A 58 -0.84 -8.23 14.04
CA LYS A 58 -0.48 -9.52 14.67
C LYS A 58 0.97 -9.59 15.08
N LEU A 59 1.75 -8.53 14.85
CA LEU A 59 3.19 -8.50 15.07
C LEU A 59 3.90 -9.60 14.29
N ASP A 60 3.38 -9.94 13.12
CA ASP A 60 3.92 -10.96 12.22
C ASP A 60 4.69 -10.26 11.10
N SER A 61 6.01 -10.30 11.20
CA SER A 61 6.87 -9.67 10.19
C SER A 61 7.17 -10.58 9.00
N SER A 62 6.70 -11.82 9.00
CA SER A 62 6.94 -12.74 7.87
C SER A 62 6.17 -12.28 6.64
N PHE A 63 6.78 -12.45 5.48
CA PHE A 63 6.14 -12.17 4.20
C PHE A 63 6.65 -13.16 3.16
N SER A 64 5.73 -13.77 2.41
CA SER A 64 6.11 -14.78 1.42
C SER A 64 5.17 -14.72 0.22
N LYS A 65 5.54 -15.46 -0.83
CA LYS A 65 4.69 -15.63 -2.00
C LYS A 65 3.36 -16.29 -1.65
N MET A 66 3.33 -17.09 -0.58
CA MET A 66 2.10 -17.70 -0.09
C MET A 66 1.08 -16.66 0.34
N ASP A 67 1.52 -15.56 0.98
CA ASP A 67 0.63 -14.47 1.38
C ASP A 67 -0.04 -13.84 0.16
N LEU A 68 0.72 -13.63 -0.91
CA LEU A 68 0.16 -13.11 -2.17
C LEU A 68 -0.80 -14.12 -2.80
N ASN A 69 -0.46 -15.40 -2.80
CA ASN A 69 -1.33 -16.43 -3.35
C ASN A 69 -2.67 -16.50 -2.61
N VAL A 70 -2.64 -16.45 -1.29
CA VAL A 70 -3.85 -16.45 -0.47
C VAL A 70 -4.69 -15.20 -0.75
N PHE A 71 -4.04 -14.04 -0.85
CA PHE A 71 -4.75 -12.79 -1.17
C PHE A 71 -5.50 -12.89 -2.50
N PHE A 72 -4.84 -13.37 -3.56
CA PHE A 72 -5.47 -13.51 -4.87
C PHE A 72 -6.56 -14.57 -4.89
N MET A 73 -6.37 -15.68 -4.17
CA MET A 73 -7.42 -16.70 -4.05
C MET A 73 -8.70 -16.11 -3.43
N ARG A 74 -8.56 -15.35 -2.34
CA ARG A 74 -9.71 -14.70 -1.71
C ARG A 74 -10.34 -13.66 -2.62
N LEU A 75 -9.51 -12.88 -3.32
CA LEU A 75 -10.00 -11.87 -4.23
C LEU A 75 -10.79 -12.47 -5.38
N GLN A 76 -10.33 -13.60 -5.93
CA GLN A 76 -11.05 -14.32 -6.99
C GLN A 76 -12.38 -14.90 -6.51
N GLU A 77 -12.46 -15.31 -5.25
CA GLU A 77 -13.71 -15.79 -4.65
C GLU A 77 -14.73 -14.67 -4.45
N GLN A 78 -14.25 -13.46 -4.16
CA GLN A 78 -15.10 -12.31 -3.84
C GLN A 78 -15.45 -11.46 -5.06
N ASP A 79 -14.66 -11.51 -6.12
CA ASP A 79 -14.78 -10.64 -7.28
C ASP A 79 -14.73 -11.47 -8.57
N ASP A 80 -15.87 -11.57 -9.24
CA ASP A 80 -16.00 -12.33 -10.49
C ASP A 80 -15.08 -11.79 -11.59
N TRP A 81 -14.82 -10.48 -11.60
CA TRP A 81 -13.92 -9.87 -12.57
C TRP A 81 -12.49 -10.39 -12.38
N VAL A 82 -12.01 -10.43 -11.15
CA VAL A 82 -10.67 -10.95 -10.84
C VAL A 82 -10.59 -12.44 -11.15
N ALA A 83 -11.68 -13.18 -10.94
CA ALA A 83 -11.74 -14.61 -11.26
C ALA A 83 -11.52 -14.90 -12.75
N THR A 84 -11.76 -13.91 -13.62
CA THR A 84 -11.53 -14.04 -15.07
C THR A 84 -10.08 -13.77 -15.48
N TRP A 85 -9.24 -13.28 -14.57
CA TRP A 85 -7.86 -12.95 -14.92
C TRP A 85 -7.04 -14.19 -15.24
N SER A 86 -6.18 -14.08 -16.28
CA SER A 86 -5.26 -15.15 -16.63
C SER A 86 -4.14 -15.26 -15.59
N ASP A 87 -3.47 -16.41 -15.57
CA ASP A 87 -2.31 -16.63 -14.68
C ASP A 87 -1.21 -15.60 -14.94
N SER A 88 -1.00 -15.21 -16.20
CA SER A 88 0.02 -14.20 -16.52
C SER A 88 -0.35 -12.82 -15.98
N THR A 89 -1.63 -12.46 -15.98
CA THR A 89 -2.11 -11.20 -15.41
C THR A 89 -1.90 -11.19 -13.90
N ILE A 90 -2.27 -12.28 -13.22
CA ILE A 90 -2.08 -12.41 -11.78
C ILE A 90 -0.59 -12.32 -11.41
N THR A 91 0.28 -12.98 -12.19
CA THR A 91 1.72 -12.91 -11.98
C THR A 91 2.25 -11.49 -12.10
N LYS A 92 1.80 -10.75 -13.12
CA LYS A 92 2.21 -9.34 -13.29
C LYS A 92 1.75 -8.47 -12.14
N VAL A 93 0.51 -8.64 -11.68
CA VAL A 93 -0.01 -7.85 -10.56
C VAL A 93 0.75 -8.17 -9.28
N ARG A 94 1.06 -9.45 -9.03
CA ARG A 94 1.89 -9.83 -7.88
C ARG A 94 3.26 -9.15 -7.92
N GLN A 95 3.89 -9.11 -9.09
CA GLN A 95 5.17 -8.43 -9.26
C GLN A 95 5.06 -6.94 -8.98
N VAL A 96 3.99 -6.30 -9.45
CA VAL A 96 3.75 -4.87 -9.20
C VAL A 96 3.58 -4.60 -7.70
N LEU A 97 2.80 -5.41 -6.99
CA LEU A 97 2.59 -5.26 -5.55
C LEU A 97 3.89 -5.45 -4.77
N THR A 98 4.68 -6.48 -5.13
CA THR A 98 5.96 -6.74 -4.47
C THR A 98 6.93 -5.58 -4.70
N LYS A 99 7.01 -5.08 -5.93
CA LYS A 99 7.86 -3.95 -6.26
C LYS A 99 7.44 -2.68 -5.53
N MET A 100 6.14 -2.46 -5.40
CA MET A 100 5.60 -1.35 -4.63
C MET A 100 6.07 -1.41 -3.16
N LEU A 101 6.05 -2.59 -2.56
CA LEU A 101 6.53 -2.77 -1.20
C LEU A 101 8.03 -2.50 -1.08
N VAL A 102 8.82 -2.93 -2.06
CA VAL A 102 10.27 -2.64 -2.09
C VAL A 102 10.52 -1.15 -2.22
N GLU A 103 9.83 -0.48 -3.14
CA GLU A 103 9.99 0.96 -3.37
C GLU A 103 9.62 1.80 -2.14
N ASN A 104 8.68 1.31 -1.33
CA ASN A 104 8.23 1.99 -0.11
C ASN A 104 8.90 1.46 1.16
N GLU A 105 9.97 0.68 1.01
CA GLU A 105 10.83 0.22 2.09
C GLU A 105 10.18 -0.79 3.04
N TYR A 106 9.03 -1.38 2.65
CA TYR A 106 8.44 -2.49 3.40
C TYR A 106 9.26 -3.77 3.25
N LEU A 107 9.92 -3.95 2.11
CA LEU A 107 10.77 -5.09 1.82
C LEU A 107 12.15 -4.58 1.37
N ASP A 108 13.20 -5.31 1.73
CA ASP A 108 14.57 -4.98 1.30
C ASP A 108 14.79 -5.31 -0.18
N SER A 109 14.12 -6.36 -0.67
CA SER A 109 14.22 -6.80 -2.06
C SER A 109 12.98 -7.59 -2.43
N THR A 110 12.85 -7.92 -3.72
CA THR A 110 11.73 -8.74 -4.20
C THR A 110 11.74 -10.16 -3.66
N ASP A 111 12.89 -10.62 -3.15
CA ASP A 111 13.06 -11.96 -2.55
C ASP A 111 13.03 -11.91 -1.02
N ALA A 112 12.81 -10.75 -0.42
CA ALA A 112 12.76 -10.64 1.03
C ALA A 112 11.61 -11.47 1.61
N ASP A 113 11.85 -12.06 2.77
CA ASP A 113 10.90 -12.93 3.45
C ASP A 113 10.32 -12.31 4.72
N HIS A 114 10.55 -11.02 4.94
CA HIS A 114 10.01 -10.30 6.10
C HIS A 114 9.72 -8.84 5.77
N LEU A 115 8.75 -8.30 6.49
CA LEU A 115 8.37 -6.88 6.40
C LEU A 115 9.23 -6.06 7.36
N ASN A 116 9.75 -4.94 6.88
CA ASN A 116 10.47 -3.99 7.71
C ASN A 116 9.49 -3.16 8.54
N PRO A 117 9.87 -2.75 9.77
CA PRO A 117 9.08 -1.79 10.51
C PRO A 117 9.19 -0.42 9.83
N VAL A 118 8.07 0.11 9.35
CA VAL A 118 8.01 1.45 8.74
C VAL A 118 7.47 2.43 9.76
N LEU A 119 7.85 3.72 9.63
CA LEU A 119 7.34 4.80 10.45
C LEU A 119 6.51 5.72 9.59
N ILE A 120 5.24 5.89 9.97
CA ILE A 120 4.38 6.81 9.25
C ILE A 120 4.80 8.26 9.49
N SER A 121 4.78 9.08 8.43
CA SER A 121 4.98 10.52 8.55
C SER A 121 3.85 11.13 9.37
N PRO A 122 4.14 12.00 10.36
CA PRO A 122 3.09 12.66 11.14
C PRO A 122 2.09 13.44 10.28
N LEU A 123 2.57 14.04 9.20
CA LEU A 123 1.71 14.75 8.26
C LEU A 123 0.70 13.81 7.61
N LEU A 124 1.14 12.65 7.15
CA LEU A 124 0.28 11.65 6.53
C LEU A 124 -0.69 11.07 7.57
N GLU A 125 -0.22 10.77 8.77
CA GLU A 125 -1.08 10.27 9.84
C GLU A 125 -2.22 11.24 10.11
N ASN A 126 -1.92 12.53 10.26
CA ASN A 126 -2.93 13.55 10.50
C ASN A 126 -3.92 13.65 9.34
N ALA A 127 -3.43 13.61 8.11
CA ALA A 127 -4.29 13.65 6.92
C ALA A 127 -5.23 12.45 6.85
N ILE A 128 -4.74 11.26 7.17
CA ILE A 128 -5.55 10.04 7.19
C ILE A 128 -6.65 10.16 8.25
N ARG A 129 -6.32 10.66 9.45
CA ARG A 129 -7.29 10.84 10.52
C ARG A 129 -8.34 11.90 10.16
N GLU A 130 -7.93 12.99 9.53
CA GLU A 130 -8.87 14.02 9.06
C GLU A 130 -9.80 13.51 7.97
N ASP A 131 -9.33 12.59 7.12
CA ASP A 131 -10.15 11.95 6.09
C ASP A 131 -11.10 10.89 6.67
N GLY A 132 -10.99 10.56 7.97
CA GLY A 132 -11.79 9.49 8.57
C GLY A 132 -11.40 8.11 8.11
N GLN A 133 -10.16 7.92 7.67
CA GLN A 133 -9.67 6.66 7.11
C GLN A 133 -8.68 5.96 8.04
N GLU A 134 -8.92 6.00 9.35
CA GLU A 134 -8.02 5.40 10.34
C GLU A 134 -7.83 3.90 10.11
N ILE A 135 -8.72 3.25 9.38
CA ILE A 135 -8.60 1.82 9.05
C ILE A 135 -7.31 1.50 8.28
N VAL A 136 -6.72 2.48 7.58
CA VAL A 136 -5.48 2.25 6.83
C VAL A 136 -4.22 2.42 7.67
N LEU A 137 -4.31 2.99 8.87
CA LEU A 137 -3.14 3.26 9.69
C LEU A 137 -2.29 2.01 9.99
N PRO A 138 -2.87 0.83 10.28
CA PRO A 138 -2.07 -0.38 10.46
C PRO A 138 -1.21 -0.74 9.25
N ALA A 139 -1.65 -0.41 8.03
CA ALA A 139 -0.86 -0.67 6.83
C ALA A 139 0.43 0.16 6.79
N PHE A 140 0.50 1.23 7.57
CA PHE A 140 1.70 2.05 7.77
C PHE A 140 2.35 1.78 9.13
N ASN A 141 2.06 0.65 9.74
CA ASN A 141 2.57 0.25 11.06
C ASN A 141 2.19 1.23 12.18
N CYS A 142 1.08 1.90 12.04
CA CYS A 142 0.53 2.80 13.06
C CYS A 142 -0.65 2.09 13.72
N LEU A 143 -0.46 1.59 14.94
CA LEU A 143 -1.42 0.74 15.64
C LEU A 143 -2.21 1.46 16.74
N THR A 144 -2.00 2.75 16.90
CA THR A 144 -2.66 3.54 17.96
C THR A 144 -3.61 4.58 17.40
#